data_eedf06f51230a8aee38829726ff82f0e
#
_entry.id   eedf06f51230a8aee38829726ff82f0e
#
_cell.length_a   1.000
_cell.length_b   1.000
_cell.length_c   1.000
_cell.angle_alpha   90.00
_cell.angle_beta   90.00
_cell.angle_gamma   90.00
#
_symmetry.space_group_name_H-M   'P 1'
#
loop_
_entity.id
_entity.type
_entity.pdbx_description
1 polymer ?
#
loop_
_entity_poly.entity_id
_entity_poly.type
_entity_poly.pdbx_seq_one_letter_code
_entity_poly.pdbx_strand_id
1 'polypeptide(L)'
;MIPTSTAPLAARAFGSEVRHHVHVLHNGLRLVVHPDSSAPVAAVYVGYHVGSAREEPGRTGFAHLFEHLLFQGSANVASDGHFRHVTQAGGTLNGNTSFDRTLYFETVPSNQLELALWLESDRMGFLLDAMTQAKLDNQRDVVRNEKRQNYEQRPYAKAHEALAAALFPAGHPYAHLPIGSHEDLIAATLDDVSGFFRRWYGPNNATLGIGGDVSLERAIAAAERWFGELPRGPESPPMVPQPVRLERTVAVTVEDKVALPQLTLAWPTPEAGSRDEAALEMLAMVLSASRASVLDRAFMIDELLAKSVTCGSFCGDVAGRFTITLTAAAGVTLERLCARTFELLEEVRRTGVDPALLQRMRHRHEADFVRGLDSISNRTQALVLSDVLRGDPAAFATHAERVVAASADEVRDVLARHLLDSPPVLLSVVPEGRAADAVRGRPA
;
A
#
# COMPACT_ATOMS: atom_id res chain seq x y z
N MET A 1 -25.87 7.47 15.23
CA MET A 1 -25.00 8.18 16.19
C MET A 1 -24.05 7.14 16.78
N ILE A 2 -22.78 7.19 16.40
CA ILE A 2 -21.72 6.44 17.09
C ILE A 2 -21.45 7.26 18.37
N PRO A 3 -21.54 6.64 19.57
CA PRO A 3 -21.29 7.38 20.80
C PRO A 3 -19.85 7.88 20.83
N THR A 4 -19.67 9.17 21.04
CA THR A 4 -18.37 9.76 21.36
C THR A 4 -17.93 9.23 22.72
N SER A 5 -17.12 8.17 22.73
CA SER A 5 -16.51 7.67 23.96
C SER A 5 -15.40 8.65 24.36
N THR A 6 -15.51 9.27 25.54
CA THR A 6 -14.42 10.05 26.12
C THR A 6 -13.32 9.20 26.72
N ALA A 7 -13.56 7.88 26.89
CA ALA A 7 -12.53 6.95 27.35
C ALA A 7 -11.55 6.64 26.22
N PRO A 8 -10.23 6.59 26.52
CA PRO A 8 -9.25 6.22 25.51
C PRO A 8 -9.45 4.77 25.04
N LEU A 9 -9.47 4.58 23.73
CA LEU A 9 -9.30 3.26 23.09
C LEU A 9 -7.80 2.93 23.06
N ALA A 10 -7.46 1.67 22.87
CA ALA A 10 -6.07 1.27 22.75
C ALA A 10 -5.90 0.14 21.73
N ALA A 11 -4.98 0.34 20.79
CA ALA A 11 -4.44 -0.73 19.96
C ALA A 11 -3.30 -1.40 20.74
N ARG A 12 -3.42 -2.70 21.01
CA ARG A 12 -2.46 -3.46 21.82
C ARG A 12 -1.98 -4.68 21.08
N ALA A 13 -0.68 -4.82 20.95
CA ALA A 13 -0.03 -6.05 20.52
C ALA A 13 1.42 -6.11 21.05
N PHE A 14 1.89 -7.28 21.42
CA PHE A 14 3.29 -7.56 21.80
C PHE A 14 3.85 -6.62 22.88
N GLY A 15 3.04 -6.27 23.87
CA GLY A 15 3.42 -5.35 24.94
C GLY A 15 3.43 -3.87 24.58
N SER A 16 3.20 -3.54 23.32
CA SER A 16 3.00 -2.16 22.87
C SER A 16 1.56 -1.73 23.02
N GLU A 17 1.34 -0.48 23.41
CA GLU A 17 0.01 0.13 23.54
C GLU A 17 -0.01 1.49 22.83
N VAL A 18 -0.89 1.64 21.83
CA VAL A 18 -1.14 2.91 21.14
C VAL A 18 -2.52 3.41 21.56
N ARG A 19 -2.55 4.32 22.53
CA ARG A 19 -3.79 4.96 22.99
C ARG A 19 -4.29 5.94 21.96
N HIS A 20 -5.59 5.96 21.73
CA HIS A 20 -6.22 6.87 20.79
C HIS A 20 -7.67 7.16 21.17
N HIS A 21 -8.21 8.21 20.57
CA HIS A 21 -9.62 8.57 20.66
C HIS A 21 -10.18 8.72 19.26
N VAL A 22 -11.46 8.39 19.10
CA VAL A 22 -12.18 8.60 17.84
C VAL A 22 -13.31 9.58 18.07
N HIS A 23 -13.38 10.60 17.21
CA HIS A 23 -14.46 11.57 17.16
C HIS A 23 -14.94 11.69 15.71
N VAL A 24 -16.23 11.92 15.50
CA VAL A 24 -16.78 12.09 14.15
C VAL A 24 -17.44 13.45 14.07
N LEU A 25 -16.96 14.32 13.17
CA LEU A 25 -17.51 15.62 12.92
C LEU A 25 -18.89 15.49 12.24
N HIS A 26 -19.72 16.51 12.34
CA HIS A 26 -21.08 16.50 11.80
C HIS A 26 -21.14 16.28 10.26
N ASN A 27 -20.08 16.65 9.52
CA ASN A 27 -19.96 16.42 8.09
C ASN A 27 -19.46 15.02 7.73
N GLY A 28 -19.18 14.18 8.75
CA GLY A 28 -18.77 12.79 8.59
C GLY A 28 -17.26 12.56 8.58
N LEU A 29 -16.43 13.60 8.71
CA LEU A 29 -14.98 13.44 8.87
C LEU A 29 -14.70 12.68 10.15
N ARG A 30 -13.95 11.60 10.04
CA ARG A 30 -13.49 10.82 11.18
C ARG A 30 -12.17 11.41 11.68
N LEU A 31 -12.11 11.72 12.96
CA LEU A 31 -10.92 12.21 13.65
C LEU A 31 -10.38 11.14 14.59
N VAL A 32 -9.12 10.75 14.37
CA VAL A 32 -8.37 9.86 15.25
C VAL A 32 -7.29 10.67 15.96
N VAL A 33 -7.36 10.77 17.28
CA VAL A 33 -6.39 11.53 18.10
C VAL A 33 -5.53 10.57 18.90
N HIS A 34 -4.20 10.75 18.80
CA HIS A 34 -3.20 10.00 19.58
C HIS A 34 -2.37 11.00 20.43
N PRO A 35 -2.84 11.36 21.64
CA PRO A 35 -2.09 12.26 22.52
C PRO A 35 -0.80 11.59 23.01
N ASP A 36 0.35 12.22 22.72
CA ASP A 36 1.66 11.76 23.13
C ASP A 36 2.63 12.95 23.29
N SER A 37 2.88 13.35 24.53
CA SER A 37 3.75 14.48 24.87
C SER A 37 5.24 14.09 25.01
N SER A 38 5.66 12.91 24.53
CA SER A 38 7.05 12.47 24.60
C SER A 38 8.01 13.31 23.76
N ALA A 39 7.49 14.03 22.76
CA ALA A 39 8.23 14.99 21.96
C ALA A 39 7.34 16.19 21.59
N PRO A 40 7.90 17.42 21.46
CA PRO A 40 7.13 18.63 21.14
C PRO A 40 6.78 18.71 19.65
N VAL A 41 6.16 17.68 19.09
CA VAL A 41 5.76 17.58 17.69
C VAL A 41 4.28 17.21 17.57
N ALA A 42 3.69 17.58 16.45
CA ALA A 42 2.37 17.13 16.01
C ALA A 42 2.51 16.45 14.63
N ALA A 43 2.02 15.23 14.50
CA ALA A 43 1.88 14.53 13.25
C ALA A 43 0.41 14.62 12.80
N VAL A 44 0.19 15.16 11.61
CA VAL A 44 -1.12 15.29 10.98
C VAL A 44 -1.17 14.38 9.76
N TYR A 45 -2.21 13.57 9.66
CA TYR A 45 -2.44 12.65 8.57
C TYR A 45 -3.85 12.80 8.04
N VAL A 46 -4.02 12.93 6.74
CA VAL A 46 -5.34 12.85 6.09
C VAL A 46 -5.31 11.69 5.13
N GLY A 47 -6.08 10.66 5.44
CA GLY A 47 -6.24 9.48 4.60
C GLY A 47 -7.61 9.49 3.93
N TYR A 48 -7.63 9.34 2.60
CA TYR A 48 -8.86 9.18 1.83
C TYR A 48 -9.01 7.73 1.38
N HIS A 49 -10.21 7.15 1.52
CA HIS A 49 -10.52 5.81 1.02
C HIS A 49 -10.78 5.86 -0.49
N VAL A 50 -9.77 6.33 -1.22
CA VAL A 50 -9.71 6.39 -2.68
C VAL A 50 -8.28 6.16 -3.15
N GLY A 51 -8.12 5.20 -4.04
CA GLY A 51 -6.90 4.89 -4.75
C GLY A 51 -7.23 4.47 -6.17
N SER A 52 -6.30 3.86 -6.88
CA SER A 52 -6.50 3.47 -8.27
C SER A 52 -7.62 2.44 -8.49
N ALA A 53 -8.01 1.69 -7.45
CA ALA A 53 -9.14 0.76 -7.51
C ALA A 53 -10.50 1.43 -7.71
N ARG A 54 -10.61 2.73 -7.49
CA ARG A 54 -11.82 3.54 -7.70
C ARG A 54 -11.87 4.22 -9.07
N GLU A 55 -10.84 4.02 -9.89
CA GLU A 55 -10.75 4.60 -11.22
C GLU A 55 -11.60 3.84 -12.23
N GLU A 56 -12.16 4.58 -13.18
CA GLU A 56 -12.94 4.01 -14.26
C GLU A 56 -12.05 3.69 -15.48
N PRO A 57 -12.43 2.72 -16.32
CA PRO A 57 -11.72 2.47 -17.58
C PRO A 57 -11.58 3.75 -18.42
N GLY A 58 -10.38 4.01 -18.91
CA GLY A 58 -10.05 5.25 -19.64
C GLY A 58 -9.77 6.46 -18.73
N ARG A 59 -9.67 6.24 -17.42
CA ARG A 59 -9.36 7.26 -16.40
C ARG A 59 -8.34 6.76 -15.38
N THR A 60 -7.41 5.91 -15.81
CA THR A 60 -6.36 5.37 -14.92
C THR A 60 -5.29 6.41 -14.59
N GLY A 61 -4.77 6.37 -13.36
CA GLY A 61 -3.78 7.32 -12.85
C GLY A 61 -4.37 8.56 -12.16
N PHE A 62 -5.68 8.66 -12.04
CA PHE A 62 -6.34 9.83 -11.45
C PHE A 62 -6.04 9.98 -9.97
N ALA A 63 -6.10 8.90 -9.19
CA ALA A 63 -5.81 8.97 -7.76
C ALA A 63 -4.36 9.47 -7.51
N HIS A 64 -3.39 9.00 -8.28
CA HIS A 64 -2.01 9.47 -8.20
C HIS A 64 -1.84 10.89 -8.76
N LEU A 65 -2.52 11.25 -9.84
CA LEU A 65 -2.54 12.63 -10.34
C LEU A 65 -3.08 13.58 -9.26
N PHE A 66 -4.09 13.17 -8.49
CA PHE A 66 -4.61 13.94 -7.36
C PHE A 66 -3.62 14.09 -6.23
N GLU A 67 -2.79 13.08 -5.95
CA GLU A 67 -1.69 13.23 -5.00
C GLU A 67 -0.83 14.44 -5.36
N HIS A 68 -0.48 14.62 -6.64
CA HIS A 68 0.28 15.77 -7.12
C HIS A 68 -0.54 17.07 -7.12
N LEU A 69 -1.77 17.04 -7.61
CA LEU A 69 -2.61 18.24 -7.73
C LEU A 69 -2.92 18.89 -6.38
N LEU A 70 -3.08 18.09 -5.32
CA LEU A 70 -3.34 18.57 -3.97
C LEU A 70 -2.16 19.33 -3.33
N PHE A 71 -0.97 19.30 -3.94
CA PHE A 71 0.16 20.14 -3.57
C PHE A 71 0.29 21.41 -4.43
N GLN A 72 -0.57 21.59 -5.46
CA GLN A 72 -0.48 22.74 -6.38
C GLN A 72 -1.23 23.99 -5.90
N GLY A 73 -1.55 24.02 -4.59
CA GLY A 73 -2.27 25.12 -3.96
C GLY A 73 -3.79 24.98 -4.07
N SER A 74 -4.47 25.84 -3.35
CA SER A 74 -5.91 25.90 -3.19
C SER A 74 -6.34 27.37 -3.09
N ALA A 75 -7.59 27.68 -2.77
CA ALA A 75 -8.07 29.07 -2.77
C ALA A 75 -7.19 30.03 -1.97
N ASN A 76 -6.72 29.61 -0.79
CA ASN A 76 -5.95 30.45 0.13
C ASN A 76 -4.47 30.06 0.22
N VAL A 77 -4.04 29.02 -0.48
CA VAL A 77 -2.67 28.52 -0.47
C VAL A 77 -2.11 28.57 -1.91
N ALA A 78 -1.06 29.36 -2.10
CA ALA A 78 -0.40 29.47 -3.41
C ALA A 78 0.22 28.13 -3.85
N SER A 79 0.51 27.98 -5.14
CA SER A 79 1.33 26.86 -5.63
C SER A 79 2.64 26.79 -4.84
N ASP A 80 3.06 25.56 -4.49
CA ASP A 80 4.22 25.28 -3.61
C ASP A 80 4.04 25.75 -2.15
N GLY A 81 2.87 26.33 -1.82
CA GLY A 81 2.60 26.86 -0.49
C GLY A 81 2.70 25.81 0.61
N HIS A 82 2.22 24.59 0.37
CA HIS A 82 2.32 23.49 1.33
C HIS A 82 3.80 23.23 1.71
N PHE A 83 4.65 22.95 0.74
CA PHE A 83 6.08 22.70 0.98
C PHE A 83 6.76 23.87 1.66
N ARG A 84 6.50 25.09 1.18
CA ARG A 84 7.12 26.29 1.73
C ARG A 84 6.72 26.52 3.18
N HIS A 85 5.43 26.48 3.52
CA HIS A 85 4.95 26.77 4.86
C HIS A 85 5.39 25.72 5.87
N VAL A 86 5.26 24.44 5.53
CA VAL A 86 5.67 23.35 6.43
C VAL A 86 7.19 23.34 6.64
N THR A 87 7.99 23.54 5.59
CA THR A 87 9.46 23.60 5.71
C THR A 87 9.91 24.82 6.52
N GLN A 88 9.29 25.99 6.31
CA GLN A 88 9.58 27.20 7.11
C GLN A 88 9.20 27.05 8.58
N ALA A 89 8.17 26.26 8.87
CA ALA A 89 7.78 25.91 10.23
C ALA A 89 8.71 24.84 10.88
N GLY A 90 9.69 24.32 10.15
CA GLY A 90 10.61 23.27 10.63
C GLY A 90 10.01 21.87 10.55
N GLY A 91 8.97 21.66 9.75
CA GLY A 91 8.30 20.40 9.54
C GLY A 91 8.73 19.67 8.27
N THR A 92 8.15 18.48 8.08
CA THR A 92 8.26 17.64 6.88
C THR A 92 6.87 17.25 6.40
N LEU A 93 6.70 17.03 5.10
CA LEU A 93 5.43 16.59 4.53
C LEU A 93 5.65 15.67 3.34
N ASN A 94 4.65 14.83 3.04
CA ASN A 94 4.61 14.01 1.84
C ASN A 94 3.17 13.55 1.54
N GLY A 95 3.00 12.85 0.42
CA GLY A 95 1.82 12.09 0.07
C GLY A 95 2.19 10.75 -0.54
N ASN A 96 1.25 9.81 -0.57
CA ASN A 96 1.38 8.58 -1.33
C ASN A 96 0.02 7.97 -1.68
N THR A 97 -0.04 7.32 -2.84
CA THR A 97 -1.22 6.66 -3.37
C THR A 97 -0.98 5.16 -3.52
N SER A 98 -1.98 4.37 -3.16
CA SER A 98 -2.02 2.92 -3.40
C SER A 98 -3.25 2.54 -4.21
N PHE A 99 -3.53 1.24 -4.32
CA PHE A 99 -4.76 0.75 -4.96
C PHE A 99 -6.02 1.24 -4.25
N ASP A 100 -6.03 1.27 -2.91
CA ASP A 100 -7.25 1.46 -2.12
C ASP A 100 -7.33 2.80 -1.39
N ARG A 101 -6.22 3.53 -1.26
CA ARG A 101 -6.18 4.77 -0.49
C ARG A 101 -5.17 5.78 -1.03
N THR A 102 -5.41 7.07 -0.71
CA THR A 102 -4.45 8.18 -0.84
C THR A 102 -4.22 8.79 0.53
N LEU A 103 -2.97 9.05 0.88
CA LEU A 103 -2.56 9.56 2.19
C LEU A 103 -1.72 10.82 2.01
N TYR A 104 -2.04 11.87 2.77
CA TYR A 104 -1.24 13.08 2.91
C TYR A 104 -0.83 13.21 4.37
N PHE A 105 0.38 13.66 4.62
CA PHE A 105 0.86 13.76 5.99
C PHE A 105 1.98 14.79 6.15
N GLU A 106 2.03 15.33 7.35
CA GLU A 106 3.05 16.24 7.80
C GLU A 106 3.38 16.03 9.27
N THR A 107 4.61 16.31 9.63
CA THR A 107 5.06 16.39 11.01
C THR A 107 5.67 17.76 11.24
N VAL A 108 5.12 18.49 12.20
CA VAL A 108 5.51 19.86 12.53
C VAL A 108 5.78 20.00 14.03
N PRO A 109 6.49 21.04 14.49
CA PRO A 109 6.49 21.40 15.90
C PRO A 109 5.06 21.58 16.43
N SER A 110 4.76 21.16 17.65
CA SER A 110 3.38 21.10 18.19
C SER A 110 2.68 22.48 18.26
N ASN A 111 3.44 23.57 18.32
CA ASN A 111 2.92 24.94 18.24
C ASN A 111 2.49 25.33 16.82
N GLN A 112 2.81 24.53 15.80
CA GLN A 112 2.44 24.74 14.40
C GLN A 112 1.27 23.83 13.95
N LEU A 113 0.59 23.16 14.87
CA LEU A 113 -0.56 22.30 14.55
C LEU A 113 -1.63 23.02 13.74
N GLU A 114 -1.98 24.26 14.09
CA GLU A 114 -2.97 25.06 13.38
C GLU A 114 -2.58 25.34 11.92
N LEU A 115 -1.28 25.51 11.65
CA LEU A 115 -0.77 25.65 10.28
C LEU A 115 -1.03 24.40 9.46
N ALA A 116 -0.70 23.21 10.00
CA ALA A 116 -0.92 21.95 9.34
C ALA A 116 -2.41 21.71 9.04
N LEU A 117 -3.29 21.93 10.04
CA LEU A 117 -4.72 21.74 9.85
C LEU A 117 -5.34 22.75 8.87
N TRP A 118 -4.85 23.98 8.84
CA TRP A 118 -5.25 24.96 7.84
C TRP A 118 -4.91 24.49 6.42
N LEU A 119 -3.67 24.04 6.20
CA LEU A 119 -3.23 23.57 4.89
C LEU A 119 -4.06 22.37 4.40
N GLU A 120 -4.29 21.41 5.29
CA GLU A 120 -5.08 20.21 4.98
C GLU A 120 -6.56 20.54 4.71
N SER A 121 -7.17 21.41 5.52
CA SER A 121 -8.57 21.80 5.32
C SER A 121 -8.75 22.63 4.05
N ASP A 122 -7.78 23.52 3.73
CA ASP A 122 -7.87 24.37 2.54
C ASP A 122 -7.81 23.55 1.26
N ARG A 123 -6.90 22.55 1.18
CA ARG A 123 -6.87 21.67 0.01
C ARG A 123 -8.07 20.72 -0.06
N MET A 124 -8.63 20.27 1.06
CA MET A 124 -9.84 19.45 1.09
C MET A 124 -11.08 20.23 0.62
N GLY A 125 -11.21 21.49 1.04
CA GLY A 125 -12.40 22.29 0.76
C GLY A 125 -12.33 23.09 -0.53
N PHE A 126 -11.16 23.60 -0.89
CA PHE A 126 -11.02 24.70 -1.85
C PHE A 126 -9.97 24.46 -2.96
N LEU A 127 -9.62 23.19 -3.23
CA LEU A 127 -8.70 22.82 -4.33
C LEU A 127 -9.21 23.32 -5.67
N LEU A 128 -10.50 23.08 -5.97
CA LEU A 128 -11.07 23.33 -7.28
C LEU A 128 -11.11 24.84 -7.61
N ASP A 129 -11.20 25.71 -6.62
CA ASP A 129 -11.24 27.17 -6.81
C ASP A 129 -9.92 27.72 -7.38
N ALA A 130 -8.83 26.99 -7.14
CA ALA A 130 -7.50 27.35 -7.64
C ALA A 130 -7.04 26.46 -8.82
N MET A 131 -7.85 25.50 -9.24
CA MET A 131 -7.48 24.59 -10.33
C MET A 131 -7.60 25.28 -11.68
N THR A 132 -6.56 25.17 -12.49
CA THR A 132 -6.49 25.75 -13.84
C THR A 132 -5.99 24.71 -14.84
N GLN A 133 -6.28 24.94 -16.13
CA GLN A 133 -5.76 24.07 -17.21
C GLN A 133 -4.23 23.99 -17.17
N ALA A 134 -3.55 25.10 -16.90
CA ALA A 134 -2.08 25.13 -16.83
C ALA A 134 -1.53 24.25 -15.68
N LYS A 135 -2.19 24.22 -14.50
CA LYS A 135 -1.81 23.34 -13.40
C LYS A 135 -2.03 21.87 -13.76
N LEU A 136 -3.17 21.56 -14.38
CA LEU A 136 -3.46 20.20 -14.83
C LEU A 136 -2.43 19.73 -15.87
N ASP A 137 -2.15 20.55 -16.88
CA ASP A 137 -1.17 20.23 -17.93
C ASP A 137 0.22 19.98 -17.35
N ASN A 138 0.66 20.85 -16.44
CA ASN A 138 1.93 20.69 -15.75
C ASN A 138 2.01 19.39 -14.95
N GLN A 139 0.98 19.07 -14.13
CA GLN A 139 1.02 17.85 -13.31
C GLN A 139 0.87 16.57 -14.14
N ARG A 140 0.11 16.60 -15.22
CA ARG A 140 0.10 15.48 -16.18
C ARG A 140 1.49 15.19 -16.73
N ASP A 141 2.26 16.24 -17.10
CA ASP A 141 3.61 16.06 -17.60
C ASP A 141 4.57 15.56 -16.50
N VAL A 142 4.44 16.04 -15.27
CA VAL A 142 5.21 15.55 -14.12
C VAL A 142 4.94 14.06 -13.88
N VAL A 143 3.69 13.64 -13.76
CA VAL A 143 3.31 12.22 -13.53
C VAL A 143 3.76 11.33 -14.70
N ARG A 144 3.62 11.81 -15.95
CA ARG A 144 4.10 11.06 -17.12
C ARG A 144 5.63 10.93 -17.16
N ASN A 145 6.36 11.95 -16.71
CA ASN A 145 7.81 11.87 -16.57
C ASN A 145 8.21 10.90 -15.44
N GLU A 146 7.49 10.92 -14.34
CA GLU A 146 7.67 9.94 -13.26
C GLU A 146 7.42 8.51 -13.74
N LYS A 147 6.35 8.28 -14.51
CA LYS A 147 6.09 6.97 -15.12
C LYS A 147 7.26 6.51 -15.98
N ARG A 148 7.79 7.39 -16.85
CA ARG A 148 8.96 7.05 -17.68
C ARG A 148 10.17 6.68 -16.82
N GLN A 149 10.47 7.46 -15.79
CA GLN A 149 11.64 7.24 -14.92
C GLN A 149 11.50 5.98 -14.07
N ASN A 150 10.36 5.77 -13.41
CA ASN A 150 10.18 4.75 -12.39
C ASN A 150 9.63 3.42 -12.94
N TYR A 151 8.88 3.44 -14.05
CA TYR A 151 8.18 2.25 -14.56
C TYR A 151 8.64 1.82 -15.97
N GLU A 152 9.26 2.71 -16.77
CA GLU A 152 9.66 2.36 -18.13
C GLU A 152 11.19 2.27 -18.29
N GLN A 153 11.96 3.13 -17.61
CA GLN A 153 13.42 3.20 -17.77
C GLN A 153 14.19 2.50 -16.66
N ARG A 154 13.61 2.36 -15.49
CA ARG A 154 14.25 1.65 -14.38
C ARG A 154 14.29 0.15 -14.68
N PRO A 155 15.45 -0.53 -14.52
CA PRO A 155 15.57 -1.95 -14.73
C PRO A 155 14.51 -2.76 -13.96
N TYR A 156 13.92 -3.75 -14.59
CA TYR A 156 12.84 -4.62 -14.10
C TYR A 156 11.48 -3.95 -13.86
N ALA A 157 11.36 -2.64 -13.98
CA ALA A 157 10.13 -1.94 -13.59
C ALA A 157 8.94 -2.22 -14.52
N LYS A 158 9.17 -2.48 -15.81
CA LYS A 158 8.13 -2.90 -16.77
C LYS A 158 7.39 -4.17 -16.34
N ALA A 159 8.03 -5.00 -15.51
CA ALA A 159 7.42 -6.21 -14.97
C ALA A 159 6.17 -5.93 -14.12
N HIS A 160 6.09 -4.79 -13.45
CA HIS A 160 4.96 -4.47 -12.58
C HIS A 160 3.64 -4.34 -13.34
N GLU A 161 3.63 -3.61 -14.46
CA GLU A 161 2.45 -3.48 -15.32
C GLU A 161 2.09 -4.82 -15.99
N ALA A 162 3.10 -5.51 -16.53
CA ALA A 162 2.90 -6.81 -17.14
C ALA A 162 2.33 -7.85 -16.16
N LEU A 163 2.78 -7.80 -14.90
CA LEU A 163 2.29 -8.68 -13.85
C LEU A 163 0.83 -8.37 -13.49
N ALA A 164 0.49 -7.10 -13.28
CA ALA A 164 -0.87 -6.68 -12.95
C ALA A 164 -1.86 -7.12 -14.05
N ALA A 165 -1.53 -6.85 -15.31
CA ALA A 165 -2.35 -7.22 -16.46
C ALA A 165 -2.48 -8.76 -16.67
N ALA A 166 -1.46 -9.54 -16.26
CA ALA A 166 -1.50 -11.00 -16.38
C ALA A 166 -2.25 -11.67 -15.20
N LEU A 167 -2.21 -11.05 -14.03
CA LEU A 167 -2.76 -11.60 -12.80
C LEU A 167 -4.26 -11.31 -12.66
N PHE A 168 -4.68 -10.11 -13.09
CA PHE A 168 -6.05 -9.64 -12.97
C PHE A 168 -6.70 -9.47 -14.35
N PRO A 169 -7.96 -9.91 -14.53
CA PRO A 169 -8.65 -9.76 -15.80
C PRO A 169 -8.89 -8.30 -16.15
N ALA A 170 -9.03 -8.00 -17.44
CA ALA A 170 -9.38 -6.67 -17.90
C ALA A 170 -10.65 -6.15 -17.21
N GLY A 171 -10.59 -4.91 -16.72
CA GLY A 171 -11.68 -4.29 -15.95
C GLY A 171 -11.65 -4.59 -14.44
N HIS A 172 -10.77 -5.50 -13.97
CA HIS A 172 -10.56 -5.67 -12.53
C HIS A 172 -9.86 -4.43 -11.95
N PRO A 173 -10.27 -3.92 -10.75
CA PRO A 173 -9.68 -2.71 -10.15
C PRO A 173 -8.15 -2.73 -9.99
N TYR A 174 -7.55 -3.90 -9.87
CA TYR A 174 -6.09 -4.06 -9.72
C TYR A 174 -5.36 -4.47 -11.00
N ALA A 175 -6.04 -4.42 -12.16
CA ALA A 175 -5.43 -4.75 -13.45
C ALA A 175 -4.46 -3.66 -13.96
N HIS A 176 -4.44 -2.48 -13.36
CA HIS A 176 -3.53 -1.38 -13.65
C HIS A 176 -2.83 -0.89 -12.38
N LEU A 177 -1.73 -0.18 -12.55
CA LEU A 177 -0.98 0.40 -11.44
C LEU A 177 -1.50 1.80 -11.09
N PRO A 178 -1.29 2.30 -9.86
CA PRO A 178 -1.69 3.67 -9.47
C PRO A 178 -1.16 4.78 -10.37
N ILE A 179 -0.01 4.59 -11.00
CA ILE A 179 0.58 5.56 -11.92
C ILE A 179 -0.27 5.77 -13.20
N GLY A 180 -1.13 4.84 -13.56
CA GLY A 180 -2.01 4.88 -14.72
C GLY A 180 -1.31 4.76 -16.08
N SER A 181 -2.08 5.01 -17.15
CA SER A 181 -1.56 5.02 -18.51
C SER A 181 -1.23 6.43 -19.01
N HIS A 182 -0.32 6.55 -19.99
CA HIS A 182 -0.03 7.83 -20.62
C HIS A 182 -1.24 8.38 -21.38
N GLU A 183 -2.01 7.49 -22.00
CA GLU A 183 -3.19 7.81 -22.81
C GLU A 183 -4.28 8.43 -21.94
N ASP A 184 -4.60 7.80 -20.81
CA ASP A 184 -5.63 8.27 -19.88
C ASP A 184 -5.26 9.60 -19.24
N LEU A 185 -3.98 9.75 -18.84
CA LEU A 185 -3.49 11.01 -18.29
C LEU A 185 -3.54 12.17 -19.31
N ILE A 186 -3.23 11.90 -20.59
CA ILE A 186 -3.33 12.91 -21.66
C ILE A 186 -4.79 13.30 -21.89
N ALA A 187 -5.69 12.34 -21.86
CA ALA A 187 -7.12 12.56 -22.11
C ALA A 187 -7.84 13.26 -20.95
N ALA A 188 -7.24 13.32 -19.74
CA ALA A 188 -7.85 13.92 -18.56
C ALA A 188 -8.23 15.39 -18.79
N THR A 189 -9.46 15.77 -18.48
CA THR A 189 -9.97 17.14 -18.56
C THR A 189 -10.18 17.76 -17.18
N LEU A 190 -10.36 19.08 -17.10
CA LEU A 190 -10.73 19.75 -15.84
C LEU A 190 -12.06 19.26 -15.28
N ASP A 191 -13.01 18.89 -16.15
CA ASP A 191 -14.30 18.34 -15.73
C ASP A 191 -14.14 16.96 -15.10
N ASP A 192 -13.30 16.09 -15.68
CA ASP A 192 -12.95 14.79 -15.10
C ASP A 192 -12.30 14.96 -13.72
N VAL A 193 -11.33 15.88 -13.63
CA VAL A 193 -10.66 16.21 -12.36
C VAL A 193 -11.67 16.71 -11.34
N SER A 194 -12.54 17.64 -11.70
CA SER A 194 -13.57 18.18 -10.81
C SER A 194 -14.56 17.11 -10.37
N GLY A 195 -14.96 16.23 -11.27
CA GLY A 195 -15.86 15.11 -10.99
C GLY A 195 -15.28 14.12 -10.00
N PHE A 196 -14.02 13.70 -10.22
CA PHE A 196 -13.31 12.76 -9.35
C PHE A 196 -13.08 13.34 -7.96
N PHE A 197 -12.66 14.61 -7.87
CA PHE A 197 -12.47 15.29 -6.60
C PHE A 197 -13.77 15.34 -5.78
N ARG A 198 -14.86 15.85 -6.36
CA ARG A 198 -16.15 15.95 -5.68
C ARG A 198 -16.68 14.57 -5.27
N ARG A 199 -16.34 13.53 -6.02
CA ARG A 199 -16.78 12.16 -5.73
C ARG A 199 -16.07 11.56 -4.53
N TRP A 200 -14.74 11.76 -4.40
CA TRP A 200 -13.92 10.95 -3.53
C TRP A 200 -13.19 11.71 -2.41
N TYR A 201 -12.96 13.02 -2.56
CA TYR A 201 -12.14 13.81 -1.60
C TYR A 201 -12.97 14.62 -0.61
N GLY A 202 -14.20 14.16 -0.32
CA GLY A 202 -15.04 14.78 0.71
C GLY A 202 -14.68 14.32 2.14
N PRO A 203 -15.06 15.10 3.16
CA PRO A 203 -14.77 14.81 4.57
C PRO A 203 -15.25 13.42 5.01
N ASN A 204 -16.43 13.00 4.57
CA ASN A 204 -17.04 11.71 4.92
C ASN A 204 -16.38 10.48 4.27
N ASN A 205 -15.41 10.68 3.38
CA ASN A 205 -14.55 9.64 2.80
C ASN A 205 -13.11 9.74 3.33
N ALA A 206 -12.90 10.52 4.41
CA ALA A 206 -11.57 10.78 4.95
C ALA A 206 -11.47 10.47 6.44
N THR A 207 -10.25 10.12 6.87
CA THR A 207 -9.86 10.08 8.27
C THR A 207 -8.74 11.09 8.51
N LEU A 208 -8.96 12.03 9.44
CA LEU A 208 -7.96 12.94 9.96
C LEU A 208 -7.31 12.32 11.19
N GLY A 209 -6.00 12.12 11.18
CA GLY A 209 -5.21 11.72 12.33
C GLY A 209 -4.42 12.88 12.91
N ILE A 210 -4.48 13.08 14.22
CA ILE A 210 -3.66 14.04 14.93
C ILE A 210 -2.93 13.29 16.05
N GLY A 211 -1.62 13.14 15.95
CA GLY A 211 -0.81 12.52 16.99
C GLY A 211 0.25 13.47 17.52
N GLY A 212 0.58 13.35 18.80
CA GLY A 212 1.66 14.12 19.39
C GLY A 212 1.29 14.98 20.60
N ASP A 213 2.04 16.04 20.81
CA ASP A 213 1.89 16.95 21.95
C ASP A 213 0.67 17.87 21.78
N VAL A 214 -0.50 17.24 21.89
CA VAL A 214 -1.81 17.86 21.77
C VAL A 214 -2.80 17.16 22.69
N SER A 215 -3.61 17.92 23.44
CA SER A 215 -4.71 17.34 24.21
C SER A 215 -5.88 16.96 23.30
N LEU A 216 -6.70 16.00 23.75
CA LEU A 216 -7.91 15.58 23.03
C LEU A 216 -8.84 16.77 22.74
N GLU A 217 -9.09 17.62 23.73
CA GLU A 217 -9.98 18.77 23.63
C GLU A 217 -9.48 19.79 22.61
N ARG A 218 -8.15 20.04 22.61
CA ARG A 218 -7.51 20.94 21.63
C ARG A 218 -7.59 20.36 20.22
N ALA A 219 -7.35 19.06 20.06
CA ALA A 219 -7.43 18.40 18.76
C ALA A 219 -8.85 18.44 18.18
N ILE A 220 -9.88 18.16 19.00
CA ILE A 220 -11.28 18.23 18.58
C ILE A 220 -11.65 19.67 18.21
N ALA A 221 -11.35 20.65 19.08
CA ALA A 221 -11.66 22.04 18.81
C ALA A 221 -10.98 22.57 17.53
N ALA A 222 -9.73 22.18 17.29
CA ALA A 222 -9.00 22.55 16.08
C ALA A 222 -9.59 21.86 14.82
N ALA A 223 -9.94 20.58 14.90
CA ALA A 223 -10.57 19.87 13.79
C ALA A 223 -11.95 20.46 13.44
N GLU A 224 -12.80 20.76 14.45
CA GLU A 224 -14.09 21.42 14.22
C GLU A 224 -13.92 22.81 13.60
N ARG A 225 -12.94 23.59 14.05
CA ARG A 225 -12.66 24.93 13.52
C ARG A 225 -12.26 24.89 12.04
N TRP A 226 -11.37 23.97 11.65
CA TRP A 226 -10.80 23.96 10.31
C TRP A 226 -11.62 23.14 9.31
N PHE A 227 -12.22 22.04 9.76
CA PHE A 227 -12.91 21.10 8.87
C PHE A 227 -14.44 21.10 9.06
N GLY A 228 -14.96 21.63 10.17
CA GLY A 228 -16.38 21.53 10.49
C GLY A 228 -17.30 22.14 9.44
N GLU A 229 -16.94 23.29 8.86
CA GLU A 229 -17.73 23.96 7.84
C GLU A 229 -17.61 23.35 6.42
N LEU A 230 -16.70 22.38 6.22
CA LEU A 230 -16.55 21.73 4.92
C LEU A 230 -17.79 20.88 4.59
N PRO A 231 -18.33 21.00 3.38
CA PRO A 231 -19.54 20.27 3.01
C PRO A 231 -19.28 18.77 2.94
N ARG A 232 -20.26 17.99 3.42
CA ARG A 232 -20.25 16.54 3.26
C ARG A 232 -20.27 16.17 1.78
N GLY A 233 -19.41 15.26 1.36
CA GLY A 233 -19.40 14.69 0.02
C GLY A 233 -20.50 13.61 -0.18
N PRO A 234 -20.63 13.07 -1.40
CA PRO A 234 -21.51 11.93 -1.65
C PRO A 234 -21.04 10.71 -0.88
N GLU A 235 -21.97 9.79 -0.61
CA GLU A 235 -21.62 8.50 0.03
C GLU A 235 -20.73 7.67 -0.90
N SER A 236 -19.64 7.15 -0.35
CA SER A 236 -18.74 6.24 -1.07
C SER A 236 -19.31 4.82 -1.02
N PRO A 237 -19.52 4.17 -2.18
CA PRO A 237 -19.94 2.78 -2.17
C PRO A 237 -18.86 1.90 -1.54
N PRO A 238 -19.24 0.84 -0.80
CA PRO A 238 -18.28 -0.10 -0.26
C PRO A 238 -17.50 -0.78 -1.39
N MET A 239 -16.23 -1.12 -1.14
CA MET A 239 -15.49 -2.01 -2.02
C MET A 239 -16.03 -3.43 -1.84
N VAL A 240 -16.34 -4.07 -2.96
CA VAL A 240 -16.82 -5.46 -2.95
C VAL A 240 -15.69 -6.35 -3.41
N PRO A 241 -15.36 -7.43 -2.66
CA PRO A 241 -14.36 -8.40 -3.08
C PRO A 241 -14.62 -8.93 -4.48
N GLN A 242 -13.58 -8.98 -5.29
CA GLN A 242 -13.60 -9.53 -6.65
C GLN A 242 -12.52 -10.61 -6.77
N PRO A 243 -12.74 -11.80 -6.20
CA PRO A 243 -11.75 -12.86 -6.16
C PRO A 243 -11.42 -13.33 -7.59
N VAL A 244 -10.13 -13.47 -7.86
CA VAL A 244 -9.62 -13.94 -9.14
C VAL A 244 -9.10 -15.36 -8.99
N ARG A 245 -9.34 -16.18 -9.99
CA ARG A 245 -8.77 -17.52 -10.12
C ARG A 245 -8.24 -17.70 -11.54
N LEU A 246 -6.99 -18.10 -11.64
CA LEU A 246 -6.40 -18.48 -12.92
C LEU A 246 -6.82 -19.93 -13.26
N GLU A 247 -7.23 -20.16 -14.48
CA GLU A 247 -7.59 -21.51 -14.96
C GLU A 247 -6.37 -22.33 -15.39
N ARG A 248 -5.30 -21.64 -15.75
CA ARG A 248 -4.04 -22.24 -16.24
C ARG A 248 -2.85 -21.36 -15.90
N THR A 249 -1.67 -21.92 -15.90
CA THR A 249 -0.42 -21.14 -15.83
C THR A 249 -0.32 -20.16 -17.01
N VAL A 250 -0.02 -18.91 -16.68
CA VAL A 250 0.18 -17.82 -17.65
C VAL A 250 1.67 -17.48 -17.69
N ALA A 251 2.32 -17.67 -18.83
CA ALA A 251 3.72 -17.29 -19.04
C ALA A 251 3.80 -15.90 -19.69
N VAL A 252 4.56 -15.01 -19.10
CA VAL A 252 4.80 -13.64 -19.59
C VAL A 252 6.29 -13.41 -19.74
N THR A 253 6.69 -12.82 -20.86
CA THR A 253 8.08 -12.45 -21.11
C THR A 253 8.20 -10.95 -21.33
N VAL A 254 9.10 -10.33 -20.59
CA VAL A 254 9.48 -8.92 -20.74
C VAL A 254 10.96 -8.86 -21.07
N GLU A 255 11.29 -8.27 -22.20
CA GLU A 255 12.68 -7.93 -22.53
C GLU A 255 13.01 -6.55 -21.96
N ASP A 256 14.14 -6.45 -21.27
CA ASP A 256 14.53 -5.19 -20.62
C ASP A 256 16.06 -5.04 -20.59
N LYS A 257 16.53 -3.81 -20.37
CA LYS A 257 17.95 -3.48 -20.23
C LYS A 257 18.51 -3.92 -18.87
N VAL A 258 18.57 -5.22 -18.67
CA VAL A 258 19.03 -5.85 -17.42
C VAL A 258 20.24 -6.75 -17.68
N ALA A 259 21.12 -6.85 -16.69
CA ALA A 259 22.30 -7.73 -16.79
C ALA A 259 21.96 -9.21 -16.42
N LEU A 260 21.04 -9.38 -15.49
CA LEU A 260 20.67 -10.71 -14.99
C LEU A 260 19.16 -10.94 -15.21
N PRO A 261 18.76 -12.14 -15.62
CA PRO A 261 17.35 -12.45 -15.75
C PRO A 261 16.68 -12.58 -14.37
N GLN A 262 15.39 -12.25 -14.33
CA GLN A 262 14.57 -12.32 -13.13
C GLN A 262 13.28 -13.09 -13.41
N LEU A 263 12.89 -13.95 -12.48
CA LEU A 263 11.63 -14.69 -12.50
C LEU A 263 10.74 -14.22 -11.36
N THR A 264 9.50 -13.88 -11.69
CA THR A 264 8.43 -13.67 -10.70
C THR A 264 7.36 -14.73 -10.90
N LEU A 265 7.10 -15.50 -9.85
CA LEU A 265 5.94 -16.36 -9.74
C LEU A 265 4.88 -15.60 -8.94
N ALA A 266 3.65 -15.54 -9.46
CA ALA A 266 2.58 -14.80 -8.79
C ALA A 266 1.25 -15.55 -8.85
N TRP A 267 0.50 -15.46 -7.78
CA TRP A 267 -0.82 -16.08 -7.63
C TRP A 267 -1.82 -15.04 -7.12
N PRO A 268 -3.06 -15.01 -7.64
CA PRO A 268 -4.12 -14.28 -7.00
C PRO A 268 -4.44 -14.90 -5.64
N THR A 269 -4.71 -14.06 -4.65
CA THR A 269 -5.08 -14.48 -3.30
C THR A 269 -6.33 -13.72 -2.84
N PRO A 270 -6.98 -14.14 -1.76
CA PRO A 270 -8.11 -13.42 -1.21
C PRO A 270 -7.79 -11.99 -0.78
N GLU A 271 -8.85 -11.23 -0.61
CA GLU A 271 -8.84 -9.86 -0.12
C GLU A 271 -8.39 -9.75 1.35
N ALA A 272 -8.11 -8.55 1.78
CA ALA A 272 -7.78 -8.23 3.15
C ALA A 272 -8.98 -8.44 4.10
N GLY A 273 -8.70 -8.86 5.32
CA GLY A 273 -9.69 -9.30 6.29
C GLY A 273 -10.12 -10.76 6.11
N SER A 274 -9.71 -11.43 5.02
CA SER A 274 -9.99 -12.85 4.81
C SER A 274 -9.35 -13.72 5.89
N ARG A 275 -9.84 -14.96 5.98
CA ARG A 275 -9.28 -15.94 6.92
C ARG A 275 -7.82 -16.26 6.64
N ASP A 276 -7.43 -16.26 5.37
CA ASP A 276 -6.12 -16.72 4.90
C ASP A 276 -5.03 -15.64 4.92
N GLU A 277 -5.40 -14.37 5.05
CA GLU A 277 -4.50 -13.21 4.98
C GLU A 277 -3.28 -13.35 5.91
N ALA A 278 -3.52 -13.60 7.19
CA ALA A 278 -2.46 -13.70 8.18
C ALA A 278 -1.50 -14.89 7.95
N ALA A 279 -2.06 -16.04 7.52
CA ALA A 279 -1.26 -17.21 7.20
C ALA A 279 -0.44 -17.03 5.91
N LEU A 280 -0.98 -16.31 4.91
CA LEU A 280 -0.24 -15.95 3.69
C LEU A 280 0.91 -14.98 3.98
N GLU A 281 0.72 -14.02 4.87
CA GLU A 281 1.78 -13.13 5.32
C GLU A 281 2.88 -13.90 6.06
N MET A 282 2.51 -14.78 7.00
CA MET A 282 3.48 -15.64 7.69
C MET A 282 4.19 -16.58 6.70
N LEU A 283 3.49 -17.11 5.70
CA LEU A 283 4.10 -17.92 4.64
C LEU A 283 5.18 -17.14 3.87
N ALA A 284 4.90 -15.88 3.50
CA ALA A 284 5.89 -15.05 2.84
C ALA A 284 7.17 -14.91 3.67
N MET A 285 7.04 -14.73 4.99
CA MET A 285 8.18 -14.64 5.91
C MET A 285 8.93 -15.98 6.04
N VAL A 286 8.23 -17.09 6.12
CA VAL A 286 8.82 -18.45 6.16
C VAL A 286 9.61 -18.72 4.89
N LEU A 287 9.10 -18.29 3.74
CA LEU A 287 9.75 -18.49 2.44
C LEU A 287 10.93 -17.54 2.23
N SER A 288 10.80 -16.24 2.56
CA SER A 288 11.87 -15.26 2.33
C SER A 288 11.73 -14.02 3.20
N ALA A 289 12.39 -14.01 4.35
CA ALA A 289 12.56 -12.84 5.20
C ALA A 289 13.90 -12.82 5.93
N SER A 290 14.65 -13.90 5.86
CA SER A 290 15.95 -14.02 6.54
C SER A 290 16.78 -15.11 5.88
N ARG A 291 18.08 -15.11 6.13
CA ARG A 291 18.99 -16.17 5.66
C ARG A 291 18.61 -17.59 6.10
N ALA A 292 17.72 -17.74 7.09
CA ALA A 292 17.21 -19.02 7.53
C ALA A 292 15.88 -19.41 6.86
N SER A 293 15.25 -18.50 6.14
CA SER A 293 14.02 -18.76 5.39
C SER A 293 14.28 -19.74 4.24
N VAL A 294 13.27 -20.50 3.88
CA VAL A 294 13.41 -21.66 2.99
C VAL A 294 14.10 -21.31 1.67
N LEU A 295 13.59 -20.32 0.97
CA LEU A 295 14.13 -19.96 -0.36
C LEU A 295 15.44 -19.16 -0.25
N ASP A 296 15.56 -18.24 0.73
CA ASP A 296 16.82 -17.49 0.93
C ASP A 296 17.98 -18.45 1.20
N ARG A 297 17.77 -19.42 2.07
CA ARG A 297 18.79 -20.40 2.42
C ARG A 297 19.20 -21.24 1.21
N ALA A 298 18.21 -21.86 0.54
CA ALA A 298 18.47 -22.71 -0.59
C ALA A 298 19.16 -21.96 -1.75
N PHE A 299 18.58 -20.84 -2.18
CA PHE A 299 19.03 -20.14 -3.39
C PHE A 299 20.26 -19.25 -3.18
N MET A 300 20.44 -18.65 -2.01
CA MET A 300 21.50 -17.66 -1.81
C MET A 300 22.67 -18.18 -0.95
N ILE A 301 22.50 -19.31 -0.24
CA ILE A 301 23.53 -19.84 0.67
C ILE A 301 24.00 -21.22 0.24
N ASP A 302 23.05 -22.18 0.14
CA ASP A 302 23.41 -23.58 -0.06
C ASP A 302 23.74 -23.87 -1.54
N GLU A 303 22.93 -23.36 -2.50
CA GLU A 303 23.04 -23.68 -3.92
C GLU A 303 23.57 -22.51 -4.78
N LEU A 304 23.58 -21.28 -4.26
CA LEU A 304 24.05 -20.05 -4.93
C LEU A 304 23.41 -19.80 -6.31
N LEU A 305 22.12 -20.15 -6.47
CA LEU A 305 21.39 -20.04 -7.72
C LEU A 305 20.81 -18.66 -7.97
N ALA A 306 20.58 -17.86 -6.92
CA ALA A 306 20.02 -16.52 -7.05
C ALA A 306 20.90 -15.45 -6.36
N LYS A 307 20.80 -14.23 -6.87
CA LYS A 307 21.40 -13.03 -6.26
C LYS A 307 20.47 -12.39 -5.24
N SER A 308 19.17 -12.53 -5.45
CA SER A 308 18.15 -12.08 -4.53
C SER A 308 16.91 -12.95 -4.61
N VAL A 309 16.25 -13.09 -3.49
CA VAL A 309 14.94 -13.71 -3.36
C VAL A 309 14.06 -12.74 -2.56
N THR A 310 12.83 -12.55 -2.98
CA THR A 310 11.82 -11.83 -2.21
C THR A 310 10.49 -12.53 -2.31
N CYS A 311 9.80 -12.68 -1.19
CA CYS A 311 8.41 -13.13 -1.15
C CYS A 311 7.55 -12.01 -0.55
N GLY A 312 6.34 -11.87 -1.08
CA GLY A 312 5.39 -10.90 -0.57
C GLY A 312 3.97 -11.38 -0.68
N SER A 313 3.18 -11.08 0.35
CA SER A 313 1.72 -11.20 0.34
C SER A 313 1.15 -9.79 0.38
N PHE A 314 0.34 -9.44 -0.60
CA PHE A 314 -0.44 -8.21 -0.64
C PHE A 314 -1.91 -8.58 -0.60
N CYS A 315 -2.63 -8.01 0.34
CA CYS A 315 -4.09 -8.14 0.44
C CYS A 315 -4.69 -6.72 0.42
N GLY A 316 -5.44 -6.41 -0.64
CA GLY A 316 -6.19 -5.17 -0.78
C GLY A 316 -7.69 -5.39 -0.56
N ASP A 317 -8.48 -4.34 -0.71
CA ASP A 317 -9.92 -4.38 -0.41
C ASP A 317 -10.73 -5.32 -1.31
N VAL A 318 -10.27 -5.54 -2.55
CA VAL A 318 -11.03 -6.35 -3.53
C VAL A 318 -10.39 -7.69 -3.86
N ALA A 319 -9.09 -7.83 -3.74
CA ALA A 319 -8.33 -9.05 -4.00
C ALA A 319 -6.93 -8.94 -3.41
N GLY A 320 -6.19 -10.04 -3.43
CA GLY A 320 -4.78 -10.08 -3.06
C GLY A 320 -3.91 -10.74 -4.12
N ARG A 321 -2.62 -10.73 -3.86
CA ARG A 321 -1.61 -11.49 -4.63
C ARG A 321 -0.50 -11.98 -3.72
N PHE A 322 0.00 -13.17 -4.00
CA PHE A 322 1.24 -13.68 -3.44
C PHE A 322 2.31 -13.69 -4.53
N THR A 323 3.53 -13.25 -4.23
CA THR A 323 4.63 -13.16 -5.20
C THR A 323 5.90 -13.80 -4.65
N ILE A 324 6.64 -14.51 -5.52
CA ILE A 324 8.01 -14.96 -5.28
C ILE A 324 8.84 -14.41 -6.44
N THR A 325 9.81 -13.54 -6.15
CA THR A 325 10.69 -12.94 -7.16
C THR A 325 12.13 -13.36 -6.92
N LEU A 326 12.79 -13.90 -7.97
CA LEU A 326 14.15 -14.39 -7.92
C LEU A 326 14.98 -13.74 -9.03
N THR A 327 16.09 -13.09 -8.67
CA THR A 327 17.07 -12.64 -9.67
C THR A 327 18.16 -13.71 -9.79
N ALA A 328 18.32 -14.27 -10.99
CA ALA A 328 19.25 -15.37 -11.21
C ALA A 328 20.71 -14.99 -10.93
N ALA A 329 21.50 -15.93 -10.44
CA ALA A 329 22.94 -15.80 -10.47
C ALA A 329 23.48 -15.95 -11.90
N ALA A 330 24.68 -15.45 -12.18
CA ALA A 330 25.27 -15.54 -13.51
C ALA A 330 25.37 -17.00 -13.99
N GLY A 331 24.85 -17.25 -15.19
CA GLY A 331 24.86 -18.59 -15.81
C GLY A 331 23.74 -19.52 -15.33
N VAL A 332 22.86 -19.07 -14.43
CA VAL A 332 21.69 -19.85 -13.99
C VAL A 332 20.49 -19.53 -14.86
N THR A 333 19.78 -20.55 -15.33
CA THR A 333 18.57 -20.39 -16.15
C THR A 333 17.34 -20.15 -15.28
N LEU A 334 16.34 -19.44 -15.83
CA LEU A 334 15.07 -19.21 -15.15
C LEU A 334 14.26 -20.51 -14.97
N GLU A 335 14.38 -21.47 -15.91
CA GLU A 335 13.75 -22.78 -15.77
C GLU A 335 14.28 -23.53 -14.55
N ARG A 336 15.60 -23.48 -14.29
CA ARG A 336 16.19 -24.12 -13.10
C ARG A 336 15.67 -23.47 -11.83
N LEU A 337 15.58 -22.12 -11.78
CA LEU A 337 15.00 -21.41 -10.65
C LEU A 337 13.53 -21.79 -10.44
N CYS A 338 12.75 -21.84 -11.52
CA CYS A 338 11.34 -22.20 -11.48
C CYS A 338 11.16 -23.62 -10.94
N ALA A 339 11.85 -24.61 -11.51
CA ALA A 339 11.76 -25.99 -11.08
C ALA A 339 12.13 -26.16 -9.61
N ARG A 340 13.26 -25.58 -9.21
CA ARG A 340 13.74 -25.68 -7.83
C ARG A 340 12.82 -24.98 -6.83
N THR A 341 12.16 -23.87 -7.23
CA THR A 341 11.16 -23.20 -6.40
C THR A 341 10.01 -24.16 -6.10
N PHE A 342 9.42 -24.79 -7.11
CA PHE A 342 8.30 -25.71 -6.89
C PHE A 342 8.72 -26.95 -6.08
N GLU A 343 9.93 -27.50 -6.28
CA GLU A 343 10.46 -28.58 -5.45
C GLU A 343 10.51 -28.19 -3.96
N LEU A 344 11.00 -26.98 -3.65
CA LEU A 344 11.08 -26.50 -2.28
C LEU A 344 9.69 -26.24 -1.67
N LEU A 345 8.75 -25.71 -2.45
CA LEU A 345 7.37 -25.54 -2.00
C LEU A 345 6.69 -26.89 -1.73
N GLU A 346 6.90 -27.88 -2.60
CA GLU A 346 6.42 -29.25 -2.41
C GLU A 346 7.07 -29.92 -1.18
N GLU A 347 8.35 -29.66 -0.94
CA GLU A 347 9.02 -30.13 0.26
C GLU A 347 8.36 -29.57 1.53
N VAL A 348 8.09 -28.26 1.58
CA VAL A 348 7.38 -27.63 2.72
C VAL A 348 5.97 -28.22 2.86
N ARG A 349 5.24 -28.46 1.76
CA ARG A 349 3.94 -29.14 1.83
C ARG A 349 4.03 -30.51 2.47
N ARG A 350 5.01 -31.31 2.08
CA ARG A 350 5.21 -32.67 2.53
C ARG A 350 5.72 -32.77 3.96
N THR A 351 6.70 -31.94 4.35
CA THR A 351 7.38 -32.04 5.65
C THR A 351 6.79 -31.12 6.71
N GLY A 352 5.96 -30.14 6.31
CA GLY A 352 5.52 -29.05 7.16
C GLY A 352 6.56 -27.94 7.32
N VAL A 353 6.17 -26.89 7.99
CA VAL A 353 7.08 -25.76 8.33
C VAL A 353 7.90 -26.14 9.57
N ASP A 354 9.23 -25.96 9.49
CA ASP A 354 10.10 -26.18 10.66
C ASP A 354 9.63 -25.30 11.85
N PRO A 355 9.31 -25.91 13.01
CA PRO A 355 8.85 -25.16 14.18
C PRO A 355 9.82 -24.08 14.66
N ALA A 356 11.14 -24.33 14.55
CA ALA A 356 12.14 -23.36 14.96
C ALA A 356 12.20 -22.15 14.00
N LEU A 357 12.01 -22.38 12.69
CA LEU A 357 11.90 -21.33 11.70
C LEU A 357 10.62 -20.51 11.90
N LEU A 358 9.46 -21.16 12.09
CA LEU A 358 8.18 -20.48 12.34
C LEU A 358 8.28 -19.58 13.58
N GLN A 359 8.84 -20.09 14.68
CA GLN A 359 9.02 -19.31 15.91
C GLN A 359 9.95 -18.09 15.69
N ARG A 360 11.00 -18.26 14.89
CA ARG A 360 11.89 -17.16 14.51
C ARG A 360 11.17 -16.08 13.71
N MET A 361 10.27 -16.47 12.77
CA MET A 361 9.49 -15.53 11.98
C MET A 361 8.46 -14.79 12.83
N ARG A 362 7.86 -15.45 13.82
CA ARG A 362 6.98 -14.80 14.80
C ARG A 362 7.74 -13.72 15.58
N HIS A 363 8.88 -14.05 16.19
CA HIS A 363 9.68 -13.07 16.92
C HIS A 363 10.16 -11.92 16.02
N ARG A 364 10.46 -12.21 14.75
CA ARG A 364 10.81 -11.17 13.79
C ARG A 364 9.64 -10.24 13.54
N HIS A 365 8.44 -10.79 13.29
CA HIS A 365 7.23 -9.99 13.07
C HIS A 365 6.90 -9.11 14.29
N GLU A 366 6.96 -9.67 15.49
CA GLU A 366 6.82 -8.92 16.75
C GLU A 366 7.81 -7.76 16.84
N ALA A 367 9.08 -8.03 16.56
CA ALA A 367 10.13 -7.01 16.62
C ALA A 367 9.97 -5.93 15.53
N ASP A 368 9.55 -6.31 14.32
CA ASP A 368 9.29 -5.37 13.23
C ASP A 368 8.07 -4.51 13.54
N PHE A 369 7.01 -5.08 14.12
CA PHE A 369 5.84 -4.35 14.61
C PHE A 369 6.21 -3.30 15.65
N VAL A 370 6.93 -3.70 16.70
CA VAL A 370 7.35 -2.78 17.77
C VAL A 370 8.24 -1.65 17.23
N ARG A 371 9.20 -1.97 16.36
CA ARG A 371 10.03 -0.96 15.69
C ARG A 371 9.22 -0.04 14.76
N GLY A 372 8.22 -0.58 14.10
CA GLY A 372 7.31 0.20 13.25
C GLY A 372 6.51 1.26 14.00
N LEU A 373 6.41 1.16 15.33
CA LEU A 373 5.69 2.09 16.21
C LEU A 373 6.62 3.02 17.01
N ASP A 374 7.89 3.17 16.65
CA ASP A 374 8.89 3.90 17.41
C ASP A 374 8.67 5.42 17.46
N SER A 375 8.01 5.99 16.45
CA SER A 375 7.74 7.43 16.36
C SER A 375 6.25 7.78 16.50
N ILE A 376 5.97 8.99 16.95
CA ILE A 376 4.60 9.56 16.99
C ILE A 376 3.97 9.50 15.59
N SER A 377 4.74 9.86 14.57
CA SER A 377 4.29 9.86 13.17
C SER A 377 3.87 8.46 12.71
N ASN A 378 4.70 7.44 12.98
CA ASN A 378 4.39 6.04 12.60
C ASN A 378 3.15 5.51 13.33
N ARG A 379 2.99 5.81 14.63
CA ARG A 379 1.80 5.42 15.38
C ARG A 379 0.53 6.07 14.82
N THR A 380 0.62 7.38 14.52
CA THR A 380 -0.50 8.11 13.91
C THR A 380 -0.84 7.56 12.54
N GLN A 381 0.16 7.26 11.71
CA GLN A 381 -0.03 6.62 10.41
C GLN A 381 -0.73 5.26 10.52
N ALA A 382 -0.28 4.40 11.44
CA ALA A 382 -0.87 3.08 11.63
C ALA A 382 -2.35 3.16 12.01
N LEU A 383 -2.70 4.08 12.91
CA LEU A 383 -4.09 4.33 13.31
C LEU A 383 -4.94 4.83 12.13
N VAL A 384 -4.44 5.82 11.37
CA VAL A 384 -5.17 6.41 10.24
C VAL A 384 -5.37 5.39 9.11
N LEU A 385 -4.32 4.66 8.73
CA LEU A 385 -4.42 3.65 7.68
C LEU A 385 -5.41 2.54 8.05
N SER A 386 -5.37 2.10 9.31
CA SER A 386 -6.32 1.10 9.80
C SER A 386 -7.74 1.61 9.81
N ASP A 387 -7.95 2.86 10.21
CA ASP A 387 -9.28 3.47 10.20
C ASP A 387 -9.83 3.65 8.79
N VAL A 388 -9.03 4.17 7.86
CA VAL A 388 -9.41 4.35 6.44
C VAL A 388 -9.81 3.03 5.79
N LEU A 389 -8.99 1.98 5.97
CA LEU A 389 -9.16 0.71 5.25
C LEU A 389 -10.10 -0.27 5.97
N ARG A 390 -10.26 -0.15 7.30
CA ARG A 390 -11.01 -1.12 8.11
C ARG A 390 -12.10 -0.52 8.98
N GLY A 391 -12.19 0.82 9.05
CA GLY A 391 -13.12 1.51 9.95
C GLY A 391 -12.78 1.36 11.44
N ASP A 392 -11.62 0.79 11.76
CA ASP A 392 -11.13 0.57 13.12
C ASP A 392 -9.65 0.96 13.22
N PRO A 393 -9.32 2.02 13.95
CA PRO A 393 -7.93 2.44 14.13
C PRO A 393 -7.02 1.38 14.76
N ALA A 394 -7.57 0.42 15.53
CA ALA A 394 -6.81 -0.63 16.19
C ALA A 394 -6.57 -1.88 15.34
N ALA A 395 -7.15 -1.96 14.14
CA ALA A 395 -7.11 -3.15 13.29
C ALA A 395 -5.69 -3.63 12.97
N PHE A 396 -4.70 -2.73 12.85
CA PHE A 396 -3.30 -3.10 12.60
C PHE A 396 -2.72 -3.98 13.71
N ALA A 397 -3.05 -3.71 14.98
CA ALA A 397 -2.58 -4.49 16.11
C ALA A 397 -3.22 -5.89 16.15
N THR A 398 -4.54 -5.96 15.95
CA THR A 398 -5.27 -7.23 15.85
C THR A 398 -4.76 -8.08 14.68
N HIS A 399 -4.46 -7.44 13.53
CA HIS A 399 -3.90 -8.14 12.38
C HIS A 399 -2.52 -8.72 12.70
N ALA A 400 -1.63 -7.94 13.30
CA ALA A 400 -0.30 -8.40 13.68
C ALA A 400 -0.34 -9.61 14.65
N GLU A 401 -1.27 -9.60 15.63
CA GLU A 401 -1.49 -10.75 16.50
C GLU A 401 -1.98 -11.99 15.74
N ARG A 402 -2.87 -11.82 14.75
CA ARG A 402 -3.33 -12.92 13.88
C ARG A 402 -2.16 -13.52 13.08
N VAL A 403 -1.25 -12.70 12.55
CA VAL A 403 -0.08 -13.17 11.81
C VAL A 403 0.83 -14.04 12.70
N VAL A 404 1.11 -13.58 13.92
CA VAL A 404 1.93 -14.35 14.89
C VAL A 404 1.22 -15.62 15.37
N ALA A 405 -0.10 -15.59 15.49
CA ALA A 405 -0.89 -16.74 15.89
C ALA A 405 -1.02 -17.82 14.80
N ALA A 406 -0.72 -17.50 13.53
CA ALA A 406 -0.83 -18.46 12.43
C ALA A 406 -0.03 -19.75 12.73
N SER A 407 -0.70 -20.90 12.71
CA SER A 407 -0.11 -22.20 12.98
C SER A 407 0.70 -22.73 11.77
N ALA A 408 1.59 -23.70 12.02
CA ALA A 408 2.33 -24.37 10.96
C ALA A 408 1.39 -25.06 9.96
N ASP A 409 0.27 -25.61 10.43
CA ASP A 409 -0.73 -26.24 9.57
C ASP A 409 -1.46 -25.22 8.70
N GLU A 410 -1.89 -24.08 9.25
CA GLU A 410 -2.50 -23.00 8.47
C GLU A 410 -1.54 -22.48 7.39
N VAL A 411 -0.27 -22.25 7.72
CA VAL A 411 0.75 -21.83 6.76
C VAL A 411 0.96 -22.87 5.66
N ARG A 412 0.99 -24.16 6.00
CA ARG A 412 1.07 -25.25 5.03
C ARG A 412 -0.18 -25.32 4.15
N ASP A 413 -1.37 -25.14 4.74
CA ASP A 413 -2.64 -25.24 4.02
C ASP A 413 -2.84 -24.09 3.03
N VAL A 414 -2.44 -22.87 3.35
CA VAL A 414 -2.47 -21.74 2.40
C VAL A 414 -1.41 -21.91 1.30
N LEU A 415 -0.23 -22.46 1.60
CA LEU A 415 0.76 -22.86 0.60
C LEU A 415 0.17 -23.85 -0.41
N ALA A 416 -0.47 -24.91 0.07
CA ALA A 416 -1.09 -25.93 -0.78
C ALA A 416 -2.18 -25.30 -1.66
N ARG A 417 -3.19 -24.67 -1.05
CA ARG A 417 -4.36 -24.14 -1.77
C ARG A 417 -4.03 -23.02 -2.76
N HIS A 418 -3.22 -22.07 -2.35
CA HIS A 418 -3.01 -20.86 -3.14
C HIS A 418 -1.81 -20.93 -4.07
N LEU A 419 -0.76 -21.71 -3.75
CA LEU A 419 0.46 -21.74 -4.56
C LEU A 419 0.65 -23.05 -5.33
N LEU A 420 0.35 -24.19 -4.72
CA LEU A 420 0.63 -25.48 -5.33
C LEU A 420 -0.54 -26.03 -6.15
N ASP A 421 -1.76 -25.93 -5.61
CA ASP A 421 -2.98 -26.43 -6.26
C ASP A 421 -3.62 -25.38 -7.19
N SER A 422 -3.03 -24.18 -7.26
CA SER A 422 -3.47 -23.08 -8.12
C SER A 422 -2.41 -22.78 -9.18
N PRO A 423 -2.80 -22.50 -10.44
CA PRO A 423 -1.86 -22.10 -11.47
C PRO A 423 -1.33 -20.68 -11.24
N PRO A 424 -0.01 -20.45 -11.46
CA PRO A 424 0.62 -19.14 -11.33
C PRO A 424 0.63 -18.33 -12.62
N VAL A 425 0.93 -17.03 -12.48
CA VAL A 425 1.63 -16.26 -13.50
C VAL A 425 3.14 -16.49 -13.34
N LEU A 426 3.83 -16.84 -14.42
CA LEU A 426 5.28 -16.95 -14.53
C LEU A 426 5.80 -15.80 -15.38
N LEU A 427 6.28 -14.74 -14.75
CA LEU A 427 6.79 -13.57 -15.45
C LEU A 427 8.31 -13.61 -15.46
N SER A 428 8.86 -13.67 -16.66
CA SER A 428 10.31 -13.65 -16.92
C SER A 428 10.73 -12.27 -17.43
N VAL A 429 11.61 -11.59 -16.72
CA VAL A 429 12.34 -10.43 -17.25
C VAL A 429 13.70 -10.92 -17.70
N VAL A 430 13.98 -10.75 -18.99
CA VAL A 430 15.21 -11.22 -19.63
C VAL A 430 15.95 -10.08 -20.33
N PRO A 431 17.28 -10.18 -20.49
CA PRO A 431 18.04 -9.20 -21.28
C PRO A 431 17.49 -9.07 -22.70
N GLU A 432 17.56 -7.88 -23.30
CA GLU A 432 17.14 -7.63 -24.69
C GLU A 432 17.76 -8.66 -25.65
N GLY A 433 16.94 -9.22 -26.55
CA GLY A 433 17.34 -10.27 -27.51
C GLY A 433 17.42 -11.67 -26.92
N ARG A 434 17.02 -11.89 -25.67
CA ARG A 434 17.08 -13.18 -24.98
C ARG A 434 15.71 -13.73 -24.57
N ALA A 435 14.66 -13.45 -25.32
CA ALA A 435 13.30 -13.95 -25.04
C ALA A 435 13.22 -15.49 -24.95
N ALA A 436 14.16 -16.21 -25.57
CA ALA A 436 14.24 -17.68 -25.50
C ALA A 436 14.59 -18.22 -24.09
N ASP A 437 15.17 -17.37 -23.22
CA ASP A 437 15.54 -17.73 -21.85
C ASP A 437 14.36 -17.66 -20.86
N ALA A 438 13.19 -17.23 -21.32
CA ALA A 438 11.99 -17.10 -20.51
C ALA A 438 11.36 -18.47 -20.21
N VAL A 439 10.82 -18.62 -19.01
CA VAL A 439 10.05 -19.80 -18.59
C VAL A 439 8.72 -19.86 -19.34
N ARG A 440 8.39 -21.02 -19.90
CA ARG A 440 7.18 -21.20 -20.72
C ARG A 440 6.03 -21.92 -20.02
N GLY A 441 6.28 -22.52 -18.87
CA GLY A 441 5.26 -23.24 -18.12
C GLY A 441 5.77 -23.74 -16.76
N ARG A 442 4.83 -24.16 -15.91
CA ARG A 442 5.17 -24.84 -14.66
C ARG A 442 5.90 -26.17 -15.00
N PRO A 443 6.99 -26.50 -14.30
CA PRO A 443 7.62 -27.82 -14.41
C PRO A 443 6.61 -28.93 -14.10
N ALA A 444 6.77 -30.07 -14.79
CA ALA A 444 5.91 -31.25 -14.64
C ALA A 444 6.11 -31.95 -13.29
#